data_8b8b64ecd9d83804723b0d001d39d0c8
#
_entry.id   8b8b64ecd9d83804723b0d001d39d0c8
#
_cell.length_a   1.000
_cell.length_b   1.000
_cell.length_c   1.000
_cell.angle_alpha   90.00
_cell.angle_beta   90.00
_cell.angle_gamma   90.00
#
_symmetry.space_group_name_H-M   'P 1'
#
loop_
_entity.id
_entity.type
_entity.pdbx_description
1 polymer ?
#
loop_
_entity_poly.entity_id
_entity_poly.type
_entity_poly.pdbx_seq_one_letter_code
_entity_poly.pdbx_strand_id
1 'polypeptide(L)'
;TVSWESILSKLKKNETAIEFVEYTDYRSNKDKYSALVLKKGWKYPKFIEICDREVIDSLLNAKSEDDYAVRINSLYAESGLYNAVWKSLEGELALGDIVYFSPSGALHNLSIESVQDYDGICISDKYDLRRVSSTRDIALGKNDHNFRGYNSATLYGGIHYDVDVEKMRLTSPIYDYTATRSMQLERGDTTRSDLVYLRGTEEEIRKVSQLLQDGNITCTLLKGEMANEESFKNLSAENCNILHVATHGFYLPT
;
A
#
# COMPACT_ATOMS: atom_id res chain seq x y z
N THR A 1 2.27 26.65 -2.00
CA THR A 1 1.01 25.97 -2.35
C THR A 1 1.11 25.51 -3.79
N VAL A 2 0.81 24.26 -4.06
CA VAL A 2 0.73 23.71 -5.42
C VAL A 2 -0.71 23.87 -5.90
N SER A 3 -0.91 24.49 -7.07
CA SER A 3 -2.21 24.65 -7.67
C SER A 3 -2.54 23.46 -8.61
N TRP A 4 -3.81 23.26 -8.90
CA TRP A 4 -4.25 22.21 -9.84
C TRP A 4 -3.72 22.45 -11.26
N GLU A 5 -3.51 23.73 -11.66
CA GLU A 5 -2.90 24.07 -12.96
C GLU A 5 -1.44 23.58 -13.03
N SER A 6 -0.72 23.64 -11.90
CA SER A 6 0.64 23.10 -11.81
C SER A 6 0.65 21.58 -12.03
N ILE A 7 -0.32 20.85 -11.46
CA ILE A 7 -0.50 19.42 -11.68
C ILE A 7 -0.84 19.17 -13.16
N LEU A 8 -1.85 19.88 -13.69
CA LEU A 8 -2.28 19.76 -15.08
C LEU A 8 -1.15 19.95 -16.09
N SER A 9 -0.24 20.91 -15.80
CA SER A 9 0.90 21.19 -16.67
C SER A 9 1.83 19.99 -16.84
N LYS A 10 1.93 19.16 -15.81
CA LYS A 10 2.83 17.98 -15.76
C LYS A 10 2.19 16.69 -16.27
N LEU A 11 0.86 16.59 -16.24
CA LEU A 11 0.16 15.40 -16.74
C LEU A 11 0.40 15.18 -18.22
N LYS A 12 0.62 13.94 -18.63
CA LYS A 12 0.66 13.48 -20.02
C LYS A 12 -0.74 13.11 -20.52
N LYS A 13 -0.87 12.84 -21.81
CA LYS A 13 -2.17 12.61 -22.48
C LYS A 13 -2.96 11.43 -21.90
N ASN A 14 -2.25 10.38 -21.49
CA ASN A 14 -2.80 9.16 -20.89
C ASN A 14 -2.69 9.12 -19.37
N GLU A 15 -2.47 10.26 -18.72
CA GLU A 15 -2.33 10.37 -17.29
C GLU A 15 -3.55 11.08 -16.68
N THR A 16 -4.05 10.53 -15.59
CA THR A 16 -5.15 11.06 -14.80
C THR A 16 -4.70 11.24 -13.35
N ALA A 17 -5.03 12.37 -12.74
CA ALA A 17 -4.84 12.59 -11.31
C ALA A 17 -6.20 12.56 -10.61
N ILE A 18 -6.31 11.79 -9.52
CA ILE A 18 -7.50 11.63 -8.70
C ILE A 18 -7.15 11.94 -7.25
N GLU A 19 -7.72 13.01 -6.71
CA GLU A 19 -7.64 13.31 -5.27
C GLU A 19 -8.99 12.95 -4.65
N PHE A 20 -9.04 11.89 -3.82
CA PHE A 20 -10.23 11.58 -3.03
C PHE A 20 -10.34 12.57 -1.89
N VAL A 21 -11.55 12.98 -1.57
CA VAL A 21 -11.85 13.95 -0.51
C VAL A 21 -13.00 13.42 0.34
N GLU A 22 -12.79 13.39 1.63
CA GLU A 22 -13.86 13.19 2.61
C GLU A 22 -14.34 14.56 3.11
N TYR A 23 -15.65 14.78 3.12
CA TYR A 23 -16.24 16.04 3.53
C TYR A 23 -17.67 15.85 4.07
N THR A 24 -18.12 16.78 4.91
CA THR A 24 -19.49 16.81 5.36
C THR A 24 -20.34 17.62 4.38
N ASP A 25 -21.35 17.01 3.79
CA ASP A 25 -22.36 17.71 3.01
C ASP A 25 -23.37 18.37 3.96
N TYR A 26 -23.27 19.68 4.12
CA TYR A 26 -24.12 20.46 5.02
C TYR A 26 -25.62 20.45 4.66
N ARG A 27 -25.98 20.08 3.44
CA ARG A 27 -27.38 20.00 3.02
C ARG A 27 -28.05 18.73 3.54
N SER A 28 -27.36 17.61 3.46
CA SER A 28 -27.81 16.30 3.92
C SER A 28 -27.36 15.97 5.34
N ASN A 29 -26.42 16.74 5.89
CA ASN A 29 -25.70 16.47 7.14
C ASN A 29 -25.07 15.08 7.16
N LYS A 30 -24.52 14.65 6.01
CA LYS A 30 -23.85 13.39 5.85
C LYS A 30 -22.39 13.58 5.46
N ASP A 31 -21.53 12.72 5.97
CA ASP A 31 -20.17 12.61 5.51
C ASP A 31 -20.13 11.80 4.21
N LYS A 32 -19.41 12.33 3.22
CA LYS A 32 -19.33 11.78 1.86
C LYS A 32 -17.89 11.67 1.38
N TYR A 33 -17.69 10.72 0.50
CA TYR A 33 -16.51 10.67 -0.34
C TYR A 33 -16.81 11.22 -1.73
N SER A 34 -15.89 12.03 -2.24
CA SER A 34 -15.88 12.52 -3.61
C SER A 34 -14.46 12.45 -4.18
N ALA A 35 -14.34 12.59 -5.48
CA ALA A 35 -13.07 12.65 -6.17
C ALA A 35 -12.96 13.94 -6.97
N LEU A 36 -11.81 14.61 -6.88
CA LEU A 36 -11.40 15.63 -7.82
C LEU A 36 -10.53 14.96 -8.88
N VAL A 37 -11.06 14.90 -10.10
CA VAL A 37 -10.41 14.26 -11.24
C VAL A 37 -9.85 15.30 -12.19
N LEU A 38 -8.60 15.12 -12.62
CA LEU A 38 -7.92 16.01 -13.53
C LEU A 38 -7.20 15.23 -14.64
N LYS A 39 -7.45 15.61 -15.90
CA LYS A 39 -6.80 15.01 -17.09
C LYS A 39 -6.19 16.07 -17.98
N LYS A 40 -5.13 15.69 -18.69
CA LYS A 40 -4.50 16.57 -19.67
C LYS A 40 -5.50 17.09 -20.69
N GLY A 41 -5.49 18.41 -20.89
CA GLY A 41 -6.38 19.11 -21.83
C GLY A 41 -7.72 19.55 -21.24
N TRP A 42 -8.03 19.20 -20.00
CA TRP A 42 -9.21 19.73 -19.33
C TRP A 42 -9.01 21.18 -18.89
N LYS A 43 -10.10 21.93 -18.88
CA LYS A 43 -10.08 23.35 -18.46
C LYS A 43 -10.14 23.50 -16.94
N TYR A 44 -10.80 22.55 -16.24
CA TYR A 44 -11.00 22.53 -14.80
C TYR A 44 -11.03 21.09 -14.29
N PRO A 45 -10.70 20.85 -13.01
CA PRO A 45 -10.96 19.56 -12.37
C PRO A 45 -12.46 19.24 -12.39
N LYS A 46 -12.81 17.97 -12.56
CA LYS A 46 -14.17 17.48 -12.34
C LYS A 46 -14.33 17.03 -10.89
N PHE A 47 -15.43 17.44 -10.28
CA PHE A 47 -15.88 16.91 -9.01
C PHE A 47 -16.84 15.75 -9.28
N ILE A 48 -16.54 14.57 -8.74
CA ILE A 48 -17.34 13.36 -8.90
C ILE A 48 -17.72 12.86 -7.52
N GLU A 49 -19.02 12.78 -7.25
CA GLU A 49 -19.53 12.19 -6.02
C GLU A 49 -19.31 10.67 -6.09
N ILE A 50 -18.73 10.10 -5.04
CA ILE A 50 -18.35 8.69 -4.94
C ILE A 50 -19.41 7.91 -4.15
N CYS A 51 -19.47 8.11 -2.83
CA CYS A 51 -20.46 7.47 -1.97
C CYS A 51 -20.60 8.21 -0.62
N ASP A 52 -21.65 7.88 0.13
CA ASP A 52 -21.74 8.25 1.54
C ASP A 52 -20.69 7.45 2.34
N ARG A 53 -20.09 8.06 3.36
CA ARG A 53 -19.11 7.41 4.26
C ARG A 53 -19.66 6.13 4.88
N GLU A 54 -20.95 6.15 5.28
CA GLU A 54 -21.65 5.00 5.85
C GLU A 54 -21.55 3.72 4.97
N VAL A 55 -21.43 3.89 3.64
CA VAL A 55 -21.27 2.75 2.71
C VAL A 55 -19.93 2.05 2.93
N ILE A 56 -18.84 2.82 3.03
CA ILE A 56 -17.51 2.29 3.31
C ILE A 56 -17.47 1.67 4.70
N ASP A 57 -18.00 2.36 5.71
CA ASP A 57 -18.05 1.87 7.09
C ASP A 57 -18.85 0.55 7.17
N SER A 58 -19.95 0.43 6.42
CA SER A 58 -20.76 -0.80 6.37
C SER A 58 -20.00 -1.95 5.75
N LEU A 59 -19.25 -1.72 4.66
CA LEU A 59 -18.43 -2.74 4.02
C LEU A 59 -17.29 -3.22 4.94
N LEU A 60 -16.66 -2.31 5.67
CA LEU A 60 -15.59 -2.63 6.60
C LEU A 60 -16.08 -3.38 7.85
N ASN A 61 -17.28 -3.02 8.34
CA ASN A 61 -17.87 -3.55 9.57
C ASN A 61 -18.86 -4.70 9.33
N ALA A 62 -19.00 -5.19 8.09
CA ALA A 62 -19.87 -6.30 7.78
C ALA A 62 -19.53 -7.50 8.68
N LYS A 63 -20.43 -7.79 9.65
CA LYS A 63 -20.28 -8.93 10.54
C LYS A 63 -20.60 -10.19 9.76
N SER A 64 -19.59 -11.02 9.57
CA SER A 64 -19.72 -12.38 9.09
C SER A 64 -19.29 -13.33 10.20
N GLU A 65 -19.93 -14.49 10.31
CA GLU A 65 -19.47 -15.60 11.17
C GLU A 65 -18.24 -16.30 10.55
N ASP A 66 -17.86 -15.89 9.34
CA ASP A 66 -16.75 -16.46 8.61
C ASP A 66 -15.38 -16.05 9.19
N ASP A 67 -14.38 -16.85 8.89
CA ASP A 67 -12.98 -16.55 9.18
C ASP A 67 -12.60 -15.17 8.60
N TYR A 68 -11.75 -14.46 9.32
CA TYR A 68 -11.23 -13.14 8.94
C TYR A 68 -10.67 -13.11 7.51
N ALA A 69 -9.93 -14.15 7.11
CA ALA A 69 -9.38 -14.27 5.77
C ALA A 69 -10.46 -14.35 4.68
N VAL A 70 -11.53 -15.10 4.93
CA VAL A 70 -12.68 -15.20 4.01
C VAL A 70 -13.34 -13.86 3.87
N ARG A 71 -13.58 -13.15 4.97
CA ARG A 71 -14.20 -11.82 4.98
C ARG A 71 -13.38 -10.78 4.21
N ILE A 72 -12.05 -10.77 4.39
CA ILE A 72 -11.17 -9.86 3.65
C ILE A 72 -11.18 -10.19 2.16
N ASN A 73 -11.11 -11.47 1.80
CA ASN A 73 -11.19 -11.87 0.40
C ASN A 73 -12.51 -11.45 -0.25
N SER A 74 -13.64 -11.64 0.43
CA SER A 74 -14.96 -11.21 -0.07
C SER A 74 -15.04 -9.70 -0.24
N LEU A 75 -14.46 -8.92 0.67
CA LEU A 75 -14.44 -7.45 0.56
C LEU A 75 -13.83 -6.97 -0.77
N TYR A 76 -12.79 -7.63 -1.26
CA TYR A 76 -12.10 -7.26 -2.50
C TYR A 76 -12.63 -7.96 -3.75
N ALA A 77 -13.14 -9.18 -3.62
CA ALA A 77 -13.65 -9.98 -4.73
C ALA A 77 -15.10 -9.65 -5.08
N GLU A 78 -15.88 -9.18 -4.11
CA GLU A 78 -17.25 -8.78 -4.34
C GLU A 78 -17.34 -7.33 -4.85
N SER A 79 -18.32 -7.05 -5.69
CA SER A 79 -18.46 -5.74 -6.36
C SER A 79 -18.86 -4.58 -5.41
N GLY A 80 -19.03 -4.82 -4.11
CA GLY A 80 -19.42 -3.80 -3.14
C GLY A 80 -18.45 -2.62 -3.08
N LEU A 81 -17.18 -2.92 -2.86
CA LEU A 81 -16.13 -1.89 -2.78
C LEU A 81 -15.87 -1.23 -4.15
N TYR A 82 -15.95 -2.00 -5.24
CA TYR A 82 -15.88 -1.47 -6.58
C TYR A 82 -17.00 -0.45 -6.86
N ASN A 83 -18.24 -0.80 -6.52
CA ASN A 83 -19.39 0.10 -6.66
C ASN A 83 -19.24 1.38 -5.84
N ALA A 84 -18.71 1.22 -4.64
CA ALA A 84 -18.53 2.34 -3.72
C ALA A 84 -17.43 3.31 -4.16
N VAL A 85 -16.37 2.85 -4.85
CA VAL A 85 -15.16 3.67 -5.11
C VAL A 85 -14.94 3.95 -6.60
N TRP A 86 -14.96 2.91 -7.45
CA TRP A 86 -14.47 3.03 -8.82
C TRP A 86 -15.55 3.23 -9.88
N LYS A 87 -16.74 2.69 -9.66
CA LYS A 87 -17.82 2.73 -10.67
C LYS A 87 -18.13 4.12 -11.20
N SER A 88 -18.20 5.12 -10.30
CA SER A 88 -18.46 6.51 -10.68
C SER A 88 -17.33 7.15 -11.48
N LEU A 89 -16.13 6.56 -11.45
CA LEU A 89 -14.93 7.06 -12.10
C LEU A 89 -14.68 6.43 -13.48
N GLU A 90 -15.30 5.29 -13.80
CA GLU A 90 -15.05 4.56 -15.06
C GLU A 90 -15.27 5.39 -16.31
N GLY A 91 -16.32 6.23 -16.30
CA GLY A 91 -16.61 7.13 -17.44
C GLY A 91 -15.52 8.15 -17.75
N GLU A 92 -14.60 8.34 -16.82
CA GLU A 92 -13.49 9.29 -16.95
C GLU A 92 -12.15 8.62 -17.25
N LEU A 93 -12.07 7.28 -17.24
CA LEU A 93 -10.84 6.53 -17.42
C LEU A 93 -10.88 5.72 -18.70
N ALA A 94 -9.75 5.60 -19.38
CA ALA A 94 -9.57 4.69 -20.51
C ALA A 94 -8.65 3.53 -20.10
N LEU A 95 -8.87 2.34 -20.64
CA LEU A 95 -8.03 1.17 -20.40
C LEU A 95 -6.56 1.50 -20.70
N GLY A 96 -5.69 1.15 -19.76
CA GLY A 96 -4.27 1.42 -19.85
C GLY A 96 -3.85 2.85 -19.46
N ASP A 97 -4.78 3.70 -19.00
CA ASP A 97 -4.42 5.00 -18.42
C ASP A 97 -3.53 4.81 -17.20
N ILE A 98 -2.57 5.72 -17.03
CA ILE A 98 -1.81 5.88 -15.80
C ILE A 98 -2.65 6.75 -14.85
N VAL A 99 -2.99 6.22 -13.70
CA VAL A 99 -3.87 6.90 -12.74
C VAL A 99 -3.13 7.14 -11.43
N TYR A 100 -2.71 8.37 -11.20
CA TYR A 100 -2.22 8.81 -9.90
C TYR A 100 -3.41 9.09 -8.99
N PHE A 101 -3.49 8.40 -7.85
CA PHE A 101 -4.59 8.58 -6.93
C PHE A 101 -4.13 8.77 -5.49
N SER A 102 -4.78 9.68 -4.78
CA SER A 102 -4.56 9.95 -3.37
C SER A 102 -5.83 9.62 -2.58
N PRO A 103 -5.82 8.57 -1.74
CA PRO A 103 -6.96 8.25 -0.88
C PRO A 103 -7.20 9.32 0.18
N SER A 104 -8.39 9.30 0.81
CA SER A 104 -8.74 10.11 1.96
C SER A 104 -9.52 9.29 2.98
N GLY A 105 -9.45 9.64 4.26
CA GLY A 105 -10.18 8.98 5.35
C GLY A 105 -9.95 7.47 5.39
N ALA A 106 -11.02 6.70 5.56
CA ALA A 106 -10.96 5.23 5.64
C ALA A 106 -10.38 4.56 4.38
N LEU A 107 -10.39 5.23 3.21
CA LEU A 107 -9.79 4.70 1.99
C LEU A 107 -8.27 4.54 2.08
N HIS A 108 -7.60 5.21 3.03
CA HIS A 108 -6.17 5.00 3.29
C HIS A 108 -5.87 3.57 3.77
N ASN A 109 -6.82 2.96 4.49
CA ASN A 109 -6.67 1.63 5.07
C ASN A 109 -7.07 0.50 4.11
N LEU A 110 -7.49 0.85 2.88
CA LEU A 110 -7.94 -0.08 1.86
C LEU A 110 -6.97 -0.11 0.69
N SER A 111 -6.74 -1.31 0.16
CA SER A 111 -6.04 -1.51 -1.12
C SER A 111 -7.05 -1.36 -2.26
N ILE A 112 -7.56 -0.13 -2.46
CA ILE A 112 -8.61 0.12 -3.45
C ILE A 112 -8.18 -0.22 -4.89
N GLU A 113 -6.89 -0.29 -5.15
CA GLU A 113 -6.29 -0.77 -6.39
C GLU A 113 -6.48 -2.27 -6.66
N SER A 114 -6.67 -3.08 -5.59
CA SER A 114 -6.83 -4.55 -5.68
C SER A 114 -8.30 -5.00 -5.78
N VAL A 115 -9.22 -4.06 -5.87
CA VAL A 115 -10.66 -4.33 -5.94
C VAL A 115 -11.00 -4.94 -7.29
N GLN A 116 -11.90 -5.92 -7.30
CA GLN A 116 -12.42 -6.54 -8.51
C GLN A 116 -13.73 -5.89 -8.96
N ASP A 117 -13.89 -5.77 -10.27
CA ASP A 117 -15.15 -5.35 -10.89
C ASP A 117 -16.17 -6.51 -10.99
N TYR A 118 -17.26 -6.30 -11.71
CA TYR A 118 -18.30 -7.30 -11.92
C TYR A 118 -17.85 -8.55 -12.69
N ASP A 119 -16.79 -8.42 -13.49
CA ASP A 119 -16.22 -9.52 -14.29
C ASP A 119 -15.07 -10.23 -13.54
N GLY A 120 -14.81 -9.83 -12.30
CA GLY A 120 -13.71 -10.35 -11.48
C GLY A 120 -12.33 -9.85 -11.90
N ILE A 121 -12.26 -8.77 -12.67
CA ILE A 121 -11.01 -8.16 -13.13
C ILE A 121 -10.56 -7.13 -12.10
N CYS A 122 -9.33 -7.24 -11.62
CA CYS A 122 -8.75 -6.23 -10.73
C CYS A 122 -8.63 -4.87 -11.43
N ILE A 123 -8.90 -3.80 -10.70
CA ILE A 123 -8.77 -2.44 -11.23
C ILE A 123 -7.32 -2.16 -11.63
N SER A 124 -6.34 -2.70 -10.93
CA SER A 124 -4.93 -2.66 -11.28
C SER A 124 -4.57 -3.37 -12.61
N ASP A 125 -5.43 -4.26 -13.11
CA ASP A 125 -5.24 -4.90 -14.41
C ASP A 125 -5.82 -4.05 -15.56
N LYS A 126 -6.74 -3.13 -15.24
CA LYS A 126 -7.33 -2.20 -16.19
C LYS A 126 -6.48 -0.93 -16.39
N TYR A 127 -5.85 -0.45 -15.31
CA TYR A 127 -5.14 0.82 -15.26
C TYR A 127 -3.78 0.66 -14.59
N ASP A 128 -2.77 1.46 -15.00
CA ASP A 128 -1.51 1.62 -14.25
C ASP A 128 -1.77 2.53 -13.04
N LEU A 129 -2.15 1.94 -11.92
CA LEU A 129 -2.55 2.66 -10.70
C LEU A 129 -1.32 3.03 -9.86
N ARG A 130 -1.19 4.32 -9.54
CA ARG A 130 -0.08 4.88 -8.77
C ARG A 130 -0.61 5.62 -7.56
N ARG A 131 -0.54 4.98 -6.39
CA ARG A 131 -0.91 5.60 -5.12
C ARG A 131 0.13 6.66 -4.73
N VAL A 132 -0.35 7.84 -4.40
CA VAL A 132 0.47 8.98 -3.94
C VAL A 132 -0.10 9.55 -2.65
N SER A 133 0.75 10.24 -1.87
CA SER A 133 0.32 10.93 -0.65
C SER A 133 -0.61 12.09 -0.95
N SER A 134 -0.37 12.76 -2.08
CA SER A 134 -1.21 13.80 -2.66
C SER A 134 -0.86 13.97 -4.13
N THR A 135 -1.83 14.27 -4.97
CA THR A 135 -1.61 14.54 -6.40
C THR A 135 -0.68 15.73 -6.66
N ARG A 136 -0.44 16.60 -5.66
CA ARG A 136 0.59 17.65 -5.71
C ARG A 136 1.99 17.11 -6.00
N ASP A 137 2.27 15.84 -5.63
CA ASP A 137 3.57 15.21 -5.85
C ASP A 137 3.91 15.09 -7.34
N ILE A 138 2.90 15.03 -8.22
CA ILE A 138 3.06 15.10 -9.69
C ILE A 138 3.73 16.43 -10.09
N ALA A 139 3.24 17.55 -9.54
CA ALA A 139 3.80 18.88 -9.84
C ALA A 139 5.20 19.07 -9.26
N LEU A 140 5.51 18.40 -8.15
CA LEU A 140 6.81 18.49 -7.48
C LEU A 140 7.86 17.55 -8.12
N GLY A 141 7.48 16.73 -9.12
CA GLY A 141 8.37 15.78 -9.77
C GLY A 141 8.81 14.62 -8.88
N LYS A 142 8.13 14.40 -7.74
CA LYS A 142 8.48 13.34 -6.80
C LYS A 142 8.22 11.93 -7.35
N ASN A 143 7.44 11.83 -8.45
CA ASN A 143 7.10 10.56 -9.09
C ASN A 143 8.03 10.20 -10.26
N ASP A 144 8.97 11.08 -10.62
CA ASP A 144 10.03 10.78 -11.57
C ASP A 144 11.15 10.00 -10.85
N HIS A 145 10.81 8.85 -10.26
CA HIS A 145 11.81 7.92 -9.77
C HIS A 145 12.53 7.32 -10.99
N ASN A 146 13.70 7.86 -11.26
CA ASN A 146 14.60 7.27 -12.23
C ASN A 146 15.24 6.03 -11.58
N PHE A 147 14.60 4.86 -11.73
CA PHE A 147 15.11 3.56 -11.24
C PHE A 147 16.40 3.11 -11.96
N ARG A 148 16.96 3.94 -12.85
CA ARG A 148 18.22 3.66 -13.50
C ARG A 148 19.35 3.67 -12.46
N GLY A 149 19.99 2.51 -12.30
CA GLY A 149 21.09 2.33 -11.35
C GLY A 149 20.69 1.57 -10.08
N TYR A 150 19.43 1.22 -9.89
CA TYR A 150 19.06 0.29 -8.82
C TYR A 150 19.48 -1.12 -9.21
N ASN A 151 20.37 -1.72 -8.42
CA ASN A 151 20.96 -3.03 -8.68
C ASN A 151 20.88 -3.99 -7.50
N SER A 152 20.35 -3.54 -6.37
CA SER A 152 20.26 -4.32 -5.15
C SER A 152 18.88 -4.22 -4.49
N ALA A 153 18.37 -5.35 -4.01
CA ALA A 153 17.13 -5.44 -3.26
C ALA A 153 17.34 -6.28 -2.00
N THR A 154 16.70 -5.88 -0.89
CA THR A 154 16.59 -6.68 0.32
C THR A 154 15.13 -7.00 0.57
N LEU A 155 14.82 -8.29 0.71
CA LEU A 155 13.46 -8.81 0.82
C LEU A 155 13.32 -9.53 2.15
N TYR A 156 12.37 -9.07 2.99
CA TYR A 156 12.01 -9.68 4.27
C TYR A 156 10.71 -10.43 4.14
N GLY A 157 10.67 -11.70 4.59
CA GLY A 157 9.45 -12.51 4.64
C GLY A 157 9.70 -13.84 5.32
N GLY A 158 8.65 -14.58 5.65
CA GLY A 158 8.78 -15.82 6.41
C GLY A 158 9.43 -15.59 7.78
N ILE A 159 9.08 -14.49 8.45
CA ILE A 159 9.72 -14.03 9.70
C ILE A 159 9.31 -14.91 10.87
N HIS A 160 10.25 -15.31 11.71
CA HIS A 160 10.00 -15.97 13.00
C HIS A 160 9.91 -14.91 14.09
N TYR A 161 8.74 -14.76 14.71
CA TYR A 161 8.48 -13.70 15.70
C TYR A 161 8.89 -14.10 17.14
N ASP A 162 9.00 -15.40 17.42
CA ASP A 162 9.26 -15.97 18.75
C ASP A 162 10.73 -16.39 18.96
N VAL A 163 11.65 -15.75 18.25
CA VAL A 163 13.06 -16.13 18.33
C VAL A 163 13.71 -15.54 19.58
N ASP A 164 14.40 -16.39 20.34
CA ASP A 164 15.22 -15.97 21.48
C ASP A 164 16.44 -15.17 21.00
N VAL A 165 16.80 -14.13 21.78
CA VAL A 165 17.95 -13.26 21.52
C VAL A 165 19.26 -14.04 21.41
N GLU A 166 19.47 -15.05 22.27
CA GLU A 166 20.69 -15.86 22.23
C GLU A 166 20.76 -16.67 20.93
N LYS A 167 19.62 -17.17 20.46
CA LYS A 167 19.54 -17.86 19.17
C LYS A 167 19.80 -16.92 18.00
N MET A 168 19.29 -15.68 18.04
CA MET A 168 19.60 -14.65 17.06
C MET A 168 21.10 -14.33 17.00
N ARG A 169 21.76 -14.20 18.13
CA ARG A 169 23.21 -13.96 18.21
C ARG A 169 24.02 -15.09 17.58
N LEU A 170 23.59 -16.33 17.76
CA LEU A 170 24.27 -17.49 17.20
C LEU A 170 24.09 -17.61 15.68
N THR A 171 22.91 -17.26 15.18
CA THR A 171 22.56 -17.38 13.75
C THR A 171 23.02 -16.18 12.93
N SER A 172 23.16 -15.02 13.55
CA SER A 172 23.55 -13.76 12.88
C SER A 172 24.61 -13.00 13.68
N PRO A 173 25.81 -13.58 13.89
CA PRO A 173 26.85 -12.99 14.74
C PRO A 173 27.45 -11.69 14.18
N ILE A 174 27.12 -11.33 12.94
CA ILE A 174 27.60 -10.11 12.27
C ILE A 174 26.91 -8.84 12.80
N TYR A 175 25.79 -8.97 13.53
CA TYR A 175 25.05 -7.84 14.04
C TYR A 175 25.34 -7.61 15.52
N ASP A 176 25.43 -6.34 15.92
CA ASP A 176 25.57 -5.94 17.31
C ASP A 176 24.21 -5.88 18.00
N TYR A 177 23.88 -6.93 18.74
CA TYR A 177 22.65 -7.02 19.52
C TYR A 177 22.72 -6.32 20.88
N THR A 178 23.83 -5.70 21.25
CA THR A 178 24.00 -5.06 22.57
C THR A 178 23.34 -3.69 22.64
N ALA A 179 23.13 -3.03 21.51
CA ALA A 179 22.61 -1.66 21.42
C ALA A 179 21.08 -1.55 21.24
N THR A 180 20.34 -2.67 21.24
CA THR A 180 18.92 -2.67 20.86
C THR A 180 18.00 -2.25 21.99
N ARG A 181 17.39 -1.08 21.87
CA ARG A 181 16.26 -0.65 22.74
C ARG A 181 15.04 -1.58 22.65
N SER A 182 14.84 -2.24 21.52
CA SER A 182 13.74 -3.19 21.30
C SER A 182 13.82 -4.44 22.20
N MET A 183 15.02 -4.78 22.67
CA MET A 183 15.21 -5.87 23.65
C MET A 183 14.85 -5.47 25.09
N GLN A 184 14.69 -4.16 25.36
CA GLN A 184 14.35 -3.61 26.68
C GLN A 184 12.85 -3.31 26.83
N LEU A 185 12.04 -3.55 25.81
CA LEU A 185 10.59 -3.53 25.97
C LEU A 185 10.21 -4.68 26.90
N GLU A 186 9.86 -4.30 28.12
CA GLU A 186 9.49 -5.21 29.20
C GLU A 186 8.48 -6.24 28.68
N ARG A 187 8.65 -7.49 29.12
CA ARG A 187 7.77 -8.65 28.83
C ARG A 187 6.29 -8.47 29.22
N GLY A 188 5.83 -7.24 29.40
CA GLY A 188 4.46 -6.89 29.76
C GLY A 188 3.56 -6.50 28.60
N ASP A 189 4.10 -6.31 27.40
CA ASP A 189 3.27 -5.96 26.24
C ASP A 189 2.85 -7.25 25.50
N THR A 190 1.63 -7.68 25.75
CA THR A 190 0.98 -8.88 25.22
C THR A 190 0.83 -8.90 23.70
N THR A 191 1.21 -7.84 23.02
CA THR A 191 1.02 -7.69 21.56
C THR A 191 2.03 -8.45 20.71
N ARG A 192 3.17 -8.88 21.25
CA ARG A 192 4.18 -9.66 20.50
C ARG A 192 4.01 -11.17 20.56
N SER A 193 3.37 -11.71 21.61
CA SER A 193 3.19 -13.15 21.80
C SER A 193 2.18 -13.80 20.86
N ASP A 194 1.38 -12.97 20.13
CA ASP A 194 0.28 -13.47 19.32
C ASP A 194 0.55 -13.38 17.80
N LEU A 195 1.79 -13.02 17.39
CA LEU A 195 2.15 -12.96 15.98
C LEU A 195 2.41 -14.35 15.42
N VAL A 196 1.45 -14.85 14.64
CA VAL A 196 1.56 -16.15 14.00
C VAL A 196 2.45 -16.07 12.76
N TYR A 197 3.22 -17.12 12.50
CA TYR A 197 4.00 -17.24 11.27
C TYR A 197 3.12 -17.13 10.00
N LEU A 198 3.47 -16.24 9.11
CA LEU A 198 2.76 -16.00 7.84
C LEU A 198 3.42 -16.77 6.69
N ARG A 199 2.90 -17.96 6.37
CA ARG A 199 3.44 -18.83 5.31
C ARG A 199 3.52 -18.14 3.94
N GLY A 200 2.53 -17.32 3.60
CA GLY A 200 2.46 -16.62 2.30
C GLY A 200 3.62 -15.66 2.07
N THR A 201 4.19 -15.08 3.13
CA THR A 201 5.24 -14.06 3.01
C THR A 201 6.59 -14.64 2.55
N GLU A 202 6.90 -15.90 2.87
CA GLU A 202 8.09 -16.56 2.33
C GLU A 202 7.95 -16.82 0.83
N GLU A 203 6.78 -17.28 0.39
CA GLU A 203 6.49 -17.49 -1.03
C GLU A 203 6.48 -16.16 -1.81
N GLU A 204 5.96 -15.11 -1.19
CA GLU A 204 5.93 -13.75 -1.75
C GLU A 204 7.34 -13.25 -2.05
N ILE A 205 8.23 -13.24 -1.07
CA ILE A 205 9.61 -12.76 -1.30
C ILE A 205 10.37 -13.61 -2.31
N ARG A 206 10.06 -14.90 -2.41
CA ARG A 206 10.66 -15.79 -3.42
C ARG A 206 10.23 -15.37 -4.84
N LYS A 207 8.93 -15.11 -5.05
CA LYS A 207 8.40 -14.64 -6.33
C LYS A 207 8.92 -13.26 -6.70
N VAL A 208 8.93 -12.33 -5.75
CA VAL A 208 9.48 -10.99 -5.96
C VAL A 208 10.95 -11.05 -6.31
N SER A 209 11.73 -11.89 -5.61
CA SER A 209 13.14 -12.10 -5.93
C SER A 209 13.35 -12.57 -7.35
N GLN A 210 12.56 -13.54 -7.83
CA GLN A 210 12.66 -14.02 -9.21
C GLN A 210 12.42 -12.90 -10.22
N LEU A 211 11.34 -12.13 -10.04
CA LEU A 211 11.01 -10.99 -10.92
C LEU A 211 12.13 -9.95 -10.97
N LEU A 212 12.71 -9.63 -9.80
CA LEU A 212 13.80 -8.66 -9.72
C LEU A 212 15.10 -9.17 -10.35
N GLN A 213 15.41 -10.45 -10.16
CA GLN A 213 16.59 -11.09 -10.79
C GLN A 213 16.46 -11.16 -12.30
N ASP A 214 15.27 -11.41 -12.85
CA ASP A 214 14.98 -11.34 -14.27
C ASP A 214 15.25 -9.92 -14.84
N GLY A 215 15.10 -8.89 -13.97
CA GLY A 215 15.47 -7.49 -14.23
C GLY A 215 16.91 -7.13 -13.93
N ASN A 216 17.82 -8.11 -13.70
CA ASN A 216 19.22 -7.92 -13.33
C ASN A 216 19.44 -7.18 -11.99
N ILE A 217 18.53 -7.34 -11.03
CA ILE A 217 18.66 -6.81 -9.68
C ILE A 217 19.13 -7.92 -8.75
N THR A 218 20.22 -7.69 -8.02
CA THR A 218 20.73 -8.63 -7.02
C THR A 218 19.82 -8.60 -5.79
N CYS A 219 19.33 -9.78 -5.35
CA CYS A 219 18.41 -9.89 -4.24
C CYS A 219 19.05 -10.57 -3.02
N THR A 220 18.92 -9.96 -1.87
CA THR A 220 19.19 -10.55 -0.56
C THR A 220 17.86 -10.91 0.11
N LEU A 221 17.64 -12.20 0.38
CA LEU A 221 16.44 -12.69 1.06
C LEU A 221 16.76 -12.89 2.54
N LEU A 222 16.05 -12.21 3.41
CA LEU A 222 16.13 -12.35 4.86
C LEU A 222 14.83 -13.00 5.36
N LYS A 223 14.97 -14.17 5.97
CA LYS A 223 13.85 -14.99 6.44
C LYS A 223 14.17 -15.69 7.77
N GLY A 224 13.13 -16.21 8.43
CA GLY A 224 13.27 -16.85 9.72
C GLY A 224 13.92 -15.92 10.74
N GLU A 225 14.97 -16.40 11.37
CA GLU A 225 15.74 -15.67 12.39
C GLU A 225 16.62 -14.57 11.82
N MET A 226 16.99 -14.66 10.54
CA MET A 226 17.78 -13.63 9.85
C MET A 226 16.96 -12.36 9.53
N ALA A 227 15.64 -12.47 9.48
CA ALA A 227 14.73 -11.35 9.27
C ALA A 227 14.41 -10.68 10.61
N ASN A 228 15.37 -9.97 11.17
CA ASN A 228 15.26 -9.34 12.47
C ASN A 228 15.55 -7.83 12.42
N GLU A 229 15.29 -7.14 13.52
CA GLU A 229 15.42 -5.69 13.63
C GLU A 229 16.85 -5.21 13.39
N GLU A 230 17.86 -5.98 13.83
CA GLU A 230 19.26 -5.60 13.65
C GLU A 230 19.68 -5.68 12.18
N SER A 231 19.21 -6.71 11.45
CA SER A 231 19.43 -6.79 10.02
C SER A 231 18.81 -5.60 9.29
N PHE A 232 17.62 -5.16 9.73
CA PHE A 232 16.94 -4.00 9.18
C PHE A 232 17.68 -2.69 9.46
N LYS A 233 18.19 -2.49 10.69
CA LYS A 233 18.97 -1.30 11.07
C LYS A 233 20.30 -1.17 10.32
N ASN A 234 20.85 -2.28 9.83
CA ASN A 234 22.09 -2.29 9.04
C ASN A 234 21.88 -1.96 7.55
N LEU A 235 20.65 -1.74 7.13
CA LEU A 235 20.38 -1.31 5.75
C LEU A 235 20.81 0.14 5.54
N SER A 236 21.40 0.40 4.38
CA SER A 236 21.78 1.73 3.92
C SER A 236 21.50 1.85 2.42
N ALA A 237 21.49 3.08 1.90
CA ALA A 237 21.34 3.32 0.48
C ALA A 237 22.49 2.73 -0.37
N GLU A 238 23.62 2.39 0.26
CA GLU A 238 24.76 1.78 -0.41
C GLU A 238 24.57 0.27 -0.64
N ASN A 239 23.84 -0.40 0.27
CA ASN A 239 23.64 -1.85 0.23
C ASN A 239 22.22 -2.29 -0.11
N CYS A 240 21.24 -1.37 -0.12
CA CYS A 240 19.85 -1.66 -0.40
C CYS A 240 19.18 -0.50 -1.14
N ASN A 241 18.92 -0.68 -2.43
CA ASN A 241 18.17 0.31 -3.23
C ASN A 241 16.67 0.05 -3.21
N ILE A 242 16.28 -1.23 -3.10
CA ILE A 242 14.87 -1.66 -3.03
C ILE A 242 14.69 -2.46 -1.75
N LEU A 243 13.75 -2.04 -0.93
CA LEU A 243 13.35 -2.74 0.28
C LEU A 243 11.93 -3.25 0.14
N HIS A 244 11.74 -4.56 0.32
CA HIS A 244 10.44 -5.19 0.38
C HIS A 244 10.29 -5.93 1.71
N VAL A 245 9.22 -5.64 2.45
CA VAL A 245 8.98 -6.23 3.77
C VAL A 245 7.58 -6.84 3.80
N ALA A 246 7.53 -8.17 3.76
CA ALA A 246 6.32 -8.97 3.88
C ALA A 246 6.18 -9.47 5.33
N THR A 247 5.32 -8.82 6.11
CA THR A 247 5.14 -9.08 7.55
C THR A 247 3.73 -8.67 8.00
N HIS A 248 3.43 -8.88 9.29
CA HIS A 248 2.23 -8.29 9.89
C HIS A 248 2.29 -6.77 9.84
N GLY A 249 1.15 -6.15 9.56
CA GLY A 249 0.95 -4.71 9.67
C GLY A 249 -0.05 -4.40 10.77
N PHE A 250 0.24 -3.39 11.59
CA PHE A 250 -0.66 -2.90 12.61
C PHE A 250 -0.90 -1.42 12.42
N TYR A 251 -2.15 -1.03 12.57
CA TYR A 251 -2.55 0.35 12.69
C TYR A 251 -3.02 0.61 14.12
N LEU A 252 -2.33 1.48 14.81
CA LEU A 252 -2.78 1.96 16.12
C LEU A 252 -3.54 3.26 15.89
N PRO A 253 -4.87 3.29 16.11
CA PRO A 253 -5.62 4.54 16.05
C PRO A 253 -5.11 5.46 17.16
N THR A 254 -4.79 6.70 16.79
CA THR A 254 -4.41 7.79 17.72
C THR A 254 -5.63 8.37 18.36
#